data_66723b1def0df1407950a8d60c8fffde
#
_entry.id   66723b1def0df1407950a8d60c8fffde
#
_cell.length_a   1.000
_cell.length_b   1.000
_cell.length_c   1.000
_cell.angle_alpha   90.00
_cell.angle_beta   90.00
_cell.angle_gamma   90.00
#
_symmetry.space_group_name_H-M   'P 1'
#
loop_
_entity.id
_entity.type
_entity.pdbx_description
1 polymer ?
#
loop_
_entity_poly.entity_id
_entity_poly.type
_entity_poly.pdbx_seq_one_letter_code
_entity_poly.pdbx_strand_id
1 'polypeptide(L)'
;PYALLDLIDFNEFQLNNTIIMETGGMKGKRKEMVRKELHEKLKSGFGVNKIHSEYGMTELLSQSYSTGDCIFKTPLWMRAYIRDINDAQNLDFNKKSGAINIIDLANYNSCSFVATDDMGKFINENEFEVIGRIDNSDMRGCNLLI
;
A
#
# COMPACT_ATOMS: atom_id res chain seq x y z
N PRO A 1 -8.21 -3.21 5.15
CA PRO A 1 -8.08 -4.68 5.40
C PRO A 1 -8.86 -5.14 6.62
N TYR A 2 -9.03 -4.32 7.71
CA TYR A 2 -9.73 -4.75 8.94
C TYR A 2 -11.15 -5.27 8.67
N ALA A 3 -11.94 -4.60 7.82
CA ALA A 3 -13.29 -5.04 7.49
C ALA A 3 -13.33 -6.39 6.77
N LEU A 4 -12.33 -6.72 5.98
CA LEU A 4 -12.21 -8.05 5.35
C LEU A 4 -11.91 -9.13 6.40
N LEU A 5 -11.09 -8.82 7.42
CA LEU A 5 -10.86 -9.72 8.55
C LEU A 5 -12.13 -9.92 9.37
N ASP A 6 -12.88 -8.84 9.65
CA ASP A 6 -14.17 -8.94 10.35
C ASP A 6 -15.13 -9.86 9.58
N LEU A 7 -15.16 -9.73 8.25
CA LEU A 7 -16.06 -10.54 7.42
C LEU A 7 -15.73 -12.03 7.48
N ILE A 8 -14.45 -12.42 7.42
CA ILE A 8 -14.05 -13.84 7.51
C ILE A 8 -14.13 -14.40 8.94
N ASP A 9 -14.10 -13.56 9.98
CA ASP A 9 -14.29 -14.02 11.36
C ASP A 9 -15.74 -14.47 11.63
N PHE A 10 -16.71 -13.96 10.86
CA PHE A 10 -18.13 -14.28 11.03
C PHE A 10 -18.67 -15.27 10.02
N ASN A 11 -17.97 -15.52 8.91
CA ASN A 11 -18.47 -16.35 7.82
C ASN A 11 -17.35 -17.19 7.21
N GLU A 12 -17.67 -18.40 6.78
CA GLU A 12 -16.83 -19.20 5.91
C GLU A 12 -17.20 -18.96 4.46
N PHE A 13 -16.18 -18.75 3.63
CA PHE A 13 -16.34 -18.49 2.20
C PHE A 13 -15.58 -19.52 1.38
N GLN A 14 -16.14 -19.82 0.19
CA GLN A 14 -15.46 -20.57 -0.87
C GLN A 14 -15.70 -19.81 -2.18
N LEU A 15 -14.91 -18.75 -2.38
CA LEU A 15 -15.12 -17.86 -3.50
C LEU A 15 -14.32 -18.35 -4.71
N ASN A 16 -15.06 -18.72 -5.77
CA ASN A 16 -14.47 -19.07 -7.06
C ASN A 16 -14.61 -17.88 -8.02
N ASN A 17 -13.57 -17.63 -8.83
CA ASN A 17 -13.56 -16.55 -9.83
C ASN A 17 -13.78 -15.13 -9.25
N THR A 18 -13.33 -14.92 -8.00
CA THR A 18 -13.44 -13.64 -7.30
C THR A 18 -12.07 -13.05 -7.04
N ILE A 19 -11.93 -11.76 -7.31
CA ILE A 19 -10.74 -10.99 -6.93
C ILE A 19 -11.02 -10.34 -5.58
N ILE A 20 -10.22 -10.71 -4.57
CA ILE A 20 -10.21 -10.03 -3.29
C ILE A 20 -9.07 -9.02 -3.31
N MET A 21 -9.38 -7.76 -3.05
CA MET A 21 -8.41 -6.67 -3.02
C MET A 21 -8.48 -5.96 -1.67
N GLU A 22 -7.33 -5.82 -1.02
CA GLU A 22 -7.20 -5.02 0.19
C GLU A 22 -6.55 -3.67 -0.12
N THR A 23 -6.90 -2.64 0.64
CA THR A 23 -6.29 -1.32 0.56
C THR A 23 -6.14 -0.71 1.96
N GLY A 24 -5.13 0.13 2.13
CA GLY A 24 -4.83 0.84 3.37
C GLY A 24 -4.28 -0.06 4.48
N GLY A 25 -4.32 0.45 5.72
CA GLY A 25 -3.85 -0.22 6.94
C GLY A 25 -5.00 -0.60 7.89
N MET A 26 -4.66 -1.08 9.09
CA MET A 26 -5.64 -1.47 10.13
C MET A 26 -6.34 -0.27 10.77
N LYS A 27 -5.82 0.95 10.58
CA LYS A 27 -6.40 2.23 11.07
C LYS A 27 -6.71 2.22 12.58
N GLY A 28 -5.90 1.53 13.37
CA GLY A 28 -6.11 1.38 14.81
C GLY A 28 -7.31 0.51 15.21
N LYS A 29 -8.08 -0.03 14.26
CA LYS A 29 -9.24 -0.89 14.54
C LYS A 29 -8.86 -2.32 14.94
N ARG A 30 -7.71 -2.80 14.46
CA ARG A 30 -7.10 -4.09 14.83
C ARG A 30 -5.60 -3.93 15.02
N LYS A 31 -4.96 -4.90 15.68
CA LYS A 31 -3.50 -4.98 15.78
C LYS A 31 -2.90 -5.02 14.37
N GLU A 32 -1.90 -4.17 14.14
CA GLU A 32 -1.13 -4.20 12.91
C GLU A 32 -0.48 -5.57 12.71
N MET A 33 -0.47 -6.03 11.48
CA MET A 33 0.18 -7.28 11.09
C MET A 33 0.93 -7.10 9.77
N VAL A 34 1.94 -7.92 9.57
CA VAL A 34 2.70 -7.92 8.33
C VAL A 34 1.78 -8.33 7.17
N ARG A 35 1.90 -7.65 6.04
CA ARG A 35 1.03 -7.87 4.86
C ARG A 35 0.96 -9.33 4.43
N LYS A 36 2.07 -10.06 4.48
CA LYS A 36 2.09 -11.50 4.17
C LYS A 36 1.18 -12.31 5.09
N GLU A 37 1.22 -12.03 6.41
CA GLU A 37 0.33 -12.69 7.37
C GLU A 37 -1.14 -12.35 7.10
N LEU A 38 -1.43 -11.08 6.81
CA LEU A 38 -2.77 -10.64 6.43
C LEU A 38 -3.28 -11.41 5.21
N HIS A 39 -2.45 -11.52 4.15
CA HIS A 39 -2.83 -12.22 2.93
C HIS A 39 -3.08 -13.70 3.17
N GLU A 40 -2.29 -14.39 4.00
CA GLU A 40 -2.52 -15.81 4.34
C GLU A 40 -3.88 -15.99 5.04
N LYS A 41 -4.21 -15.13 6.00
CA LYS A 41 -5.51 -15.17 6.68
C LYS A 41 -6.67 -14.93 5.71
N LEU A 42 -6.56 -13.91 4.86
CA LEU A 42 -7.60 -13.58 3.88
C LEU A 42 -7.75 -14.68 2.83
N LYS A 43 -6.65 -15.28 2.34
CA LYS A 43 -6.70 -16.42 1.41
C LYS A 43 -7.45 -17.59 2.01
N SER A 44 -7.11 -17.96 3.25
CA SER A 44 -7.79 -19.04 3.96
C SER A 44 -9.27 -18.75 4.20
N GLY A 45 -9.59 -17.52 4.66
CA GLY A 45 -10.96 -17.14 5.01
C GLY A 45 -11.88 -17.00 3.82
N PHE A 46 -11.39 -16.56 2.66
CA PHE A 46 -12.19 -16.43 1.44
C PHE A 46 -12.12 -17.64 0.51
N GLY A 47 -11.23 -18.59 0.75
CA GLY A 47 -11.00 -19.74 -0.12
C GLY A 47 -10.39 -19.35 -1.47
N VAL A 48 -9.55 -18.31 -1.53
CA VAL A 48 -8.92 -17.83 -2.76
C VAL A 48 -7.41 -18.06 -2.75
N ASN A 49 -6.81 -18.15 -3.92
CA ASN A 49 -5.37 -18.40 -4.05
C ASN A 49 -4.52 -17.14 -3.91
N LYS A 50 -5.10 -15.95 -4.15
CA LYS A 50 -4.38 -14.67 -4.16
C LYS A 50 -5.21 -13.57 -3.51
N ILE A 51 -4.52 -12.67 -2.82
CA ILE A 51 -5.09 -11.40 -2.37
C ILE A 51 -4.36 -10.30 -3.14
N HIS A 52 -5.12 -9.45 -3.81
CA HIS A 52 -4.60 -8.26 -4.46
C HIS A 52 -4.51 -7.12 -3.47
N SER A 53 -3.66 -6.14 -3.76
CA SER A 53 -3.51 -4.94 -2.94
C SER A 53 -3.54 -3.70 -3.81
N GLU A 54 -4.10 -2.63 -3.26
CA GLU A 54 -4.04 -1.30 -3.83
C GLU A 54 -3.19 -0.39 -2.93
N TYR A 55 -2.28 0.36 -3.52
CA TYR A 55 -1.57 1.46 -2.89
C TYR A 55 -2.03 2.77 -3.51
N GLY A 56 -2.63 3.61 -2.69
CA GLY A 56 -3.12 4.93 -3.05
C GLY A 56 -3.41 5.75 -1.81
N MET A 57 -3.63 7.04 -2.00
CA MET A 57 -3.97 8.00 -0.96
C MET A 57 -4.72 9.18 -1.57
N THR A 58 -5.33 10.02 -0.72
CA THR A 58 -6.09 11.19 -1.17
C THR A 58 -5.23 12.19 -1.97
N GLU A 59 -3.94 12.24 -1.69
CA GLU A 59 -2.96 13.11 -2.32
C GLU A 59 -2.56 12.66 -3.74
N LEU A 60 -2.96 11.47 -4.18
CA LEU A 60 -2.66 10.92 -5.50
C LEU A 60 -3.93 10.76 -6.33
N LEU A 61 -3.86 10.96 -7.65
CA LEU A 61 -4.92 10.59 -8.59
C LEU A 61 -4.71 9.18 -9.16
N SER A 62 -3.49 8.66 -9.12
CA SER A 62 -3.17 7.31 -9.59
C SER A 62 -3.03 6.34 -8.42
N GLN A 63 -3.23 5.05 -8.72
CA GLN A 63 -3.02 3.95 -7.78
C GLN A 63 -1.99 2.98 -8.35
N SER A 64 -1.29 2.29 -7.45
CA SER A 64 -0.44 1.16 -7.78
C SER A 64 -1.07 -0.13 -7.28
N TYR A 65 -0.93 -1.21 -8.03
CA TYR A 65 -1.58 -2.48 -7.72
C TYR A 65 -0.58 -3.60 -7.57
N SER A 66 -0.85 -4.49 -6.60
CA SER A 66 -0.15 -5.76 -6.43
C SER A 66 -1.10 -6.93 -6.71
N THR A 67 -0.61 -7.94 -7.42
CA THR A 67 -1.40 -9.10 -7.83
C THR A 67 -1.15 -10.35 -6.98
N GLY A 68 -0.78 -10.16 -5.71
CA GLY A 68 -0.68 -11.23 -4.71
C GLY A 68 0.74 -11.51 -4.19
N ASP A 69 1.72 -10.76 -4.67
CA ASP A 69 3.14 -10.89 -4.29
C ASP A 69 3.63 -9.76 -3.36
N CYS A 70 2.73 -8.83 -2.99
CA CYS A 70 3.01 -7.61 -2.22
C CYS A 70 3.93 -6.60 -2.95
N ILE A 71 4.22 -6.82 -4.23
CA ILE A 71 4.97 -5.90 -5.08
C ILE A 71 3.96 -5.04 -5.85
N PHE A 72 4.04 -3.73 -5.65
CA PHE A 72 3.16 -2.76 -6.31
C PHE A 72 3.76 -2.33 -7.64
N LYS A 73 2.91 -2.31 -8.67
CA LYS A 73 3.24 -1.82 -10.01
C LYS A 73 2.61 -0.48 -10.25
N THR A 74 3.44 0.49 -10.64
CA THR A 74 2.97 1.84 -11.00
C THR A 74 2.43 1.88 -12.42
N PRO A 75 1.42 2.71 -12.72
CA PRO A 75 1.09 3.06 -14.10
C PRO A 75 2.21 3.86 -14.75
N LEU A 76 2.20 3.97 -16.08
CA LEU A 76 3.28 4.58 -16.87
C LEU A 76 3.58 6.05 -16.52
N TRP A 77 2.59 6.76 -16.02
CA TRP A 77 2.67 8.18 -15.64
C TRP A 77 2.93 8.40 -14.16
N MET A 78 3.20 7.33 -13.40
CA MET A 78 3.54 7.39 -11.98
C MET A 78 4.90 6.73 -11.75
N ARG A 79 5.68 7.28 -10.81
CA ARG A 79 6.97 6.70 -10.36
C ARG A 79 7.07 6.77 -8.84
N ALA A 80 7.63 5.72 -8.26
CA ALA A 80 8.04 5.69 -6.87
C ALA A 80 9.55 5.80 -6.78
N TYR A 81 10.03 6.62 -5.84
CA TYR A 81 11.45 6.80 -5.54
C TYR A 81 11.69 6.57 -4.05
N ILE A 82 12.86 6.09 -3.72
CA ILE A 82 13.27 5.96 -2.32
C ILE A 82 14.14 7.16 -1.95
N ARG A 83 13.82 7.78 -0.83
CA ARG A 83 14.58 8.89 -0.25
C ARG A 83 15.17 8.53 1.11
N ASP A 84 16.07 9.34 1.60
CA ASP A 84 16.49 9.28 3.00
C ASP A 84 15.31 9.60 3.92
N ILE A 85 15.22 8.91 5.06
CA ILE A 85 14.12 9.10 6.01
C ILE A 85 14.18 10.50 6.64
N ASN A 86 15.39 11.02 6.86
CA ASN A 86 15.62 12.29 7.55
C ASN A 86 15.74 13.47 6.59
N ASP A 87 15.85 13.22 5.28
CA ASP A 87 16.01 14.26 4.26
C ASP A 87 15.16 13.95 3.03
N ALA A 88 14.04 14.66 2.89
CA ALA A 88 13.10 14.48 1.79
C ALA A 88 13.67 14.89 0.42
N GLN A 89 14.73 15.67 0.38
CA GLN A 89 15.38 16.13 -0.85
C GLN A 89 16.54 15.22 -1.29
N ASN A 90 17.02 14.35 -0.39
CA ASN A 90 18.08 13.41 -0.70
C ASN A 90 17.52 12.16 -1.37
N LEU A 91 17.47 12.18 -2.69
CA LEU A 91 17.11 11.04 -3.54
C LEU A 91 18.35 10.19 -3.80
N ASP A 92 18.58 9.19 -2.99
CA ASP A 92 19.63 8.21 -3.24
C ASP A 92 19.09 7.06 -4.11
N PHE A 93 19.32 7.16 -5.41
CA PHE A 93 18.88 6.16 -6.38
C PHE A 93 19.53 4.77 -6.21
N ASN A 94 20.58 4.67 -5.39
CA ASN A 94 21.23 3.42 -5.05
C ASN A 94 20.63 2.77 -3.79
N LYS A 95 19.85 3.52 -3.04
CA LYS A 95 19.24 3.06 -1.79
C LYS A 95 18.09 2.09 -2.10
N LYS A 96 18.18 0.89 -1.56
CA LYS A 96 17.17 -0.15 -1.79
C LYS A 96 15.94 0.00 -0.90
N SER A 97 16.04 0.70 0.24
CA SER A 97 14.92 0.91 1.17
C SER A 97 15.01 2.27 1.86
N GLY A 98 13.87 2.87 2.14
CA GLY A 98 13.75 4.18 2.77
C GLY A 98 12.32 4.69 2.68
N ALA A 99 12.12 5.99 2.86
CA ALA A 99 10.82 6.61 2.67
C ALA A 99 10.47 6.74 1.18
N ILE A 100 9.18 6.67 0.86
CA ILE A 100 8.69 6.70 -0.52
C ILE A 100 8.36 8.14 -0.93
N ASN A 101 8.90 8.60 -2.06
CA ASN A 101 8.43 9.74 -2.80
C ASN A 101 7.70 9.28 -4.05
N ILE A 102 6.59 9.93 -4.39
CA ILE A 102 5.80 9.64 -5.59
C ILE A 102 5.82 10.84 -6.53
N ILE A 103 6.02 10.55 -7.82
CA ILE A 103 5.68 11.46 -8.91
C ILE A 103 4.45 10.88 -9.59
N ASP A 104 3.34 11.62 -9.59
CA ASP A 104 2.10 11.27 -10.25
C ASP A 104 1.70 12.36 -11.26
N LEU A 105 1.99 12.12 -12.53
CA LEU A 105 1.72 13.09 -13.59
C LEU A 105 0.21 13.24 -13.91
N ALA A 106 -0.63 12.29 -13.49
CA ALA A 106 -2.08 12.47 -13.56
C ALA A 106 -2.55 13.59 -12.64
N ASN A 107 -1.81 13.88 -11.58
CA ASN A 107 -2.12 14.92 -10.59
C ASN A 107 -1.57 16.32 -10.98
N TYR A 108 -1.52 16.59 -12.27
CA TYR A 108 -0.95 17.81 -12.83
C TYR A 108 -1.61 19.10 -12.32
N ASN A 109 -2.93 19.08 -12.17
CA ASN A 109 -3.70 20.27 -11.75
C ASN A 109 -3.67 20.54 -10.22
N SER A 110 -3.01 19.71 -9.45
CA SER A 110 -2.88 19.84 -8.00
C SER A 110 -1.40 19.75 -7.60
N CYS A 111 -0.93 18.57 -7.18
CA CYS A 111 0.45 18.36 -6.78
C CYS A 111 0.96 17.02 -7.32
N SER A 112 1.85 17.09 -8.32
CA SER A 112 2.43 15.88 -8.93
C SER A 112 3.53 15.23 -8.08
N PHE A 113 4.06 15.91 -7.06
CA PHE A 113 5.22 15.46 -6.28
C PHE A 113 4.84 15.34 -4.80
N VAL A 114 4.84 14.11 -4.30
CA VAL A 114 4.44 13.82 -2.92
C VAL A 114 5.55 13.08 -2.18
N ALA A 115 6.01 13.62 -1.06
CA ALA A 115 6.85 12.93 -0.10
C ALA A 115 5.93 12.26 0.94
N THR A 116 5.85 10.93 0.91
CA THR A 116 4.96 10.18 1.79
C THR A 116 5.63 9.87 3.13
N ASP A 117 4.83 9.46 4.13
CA ASP A 117 5.33 8.89 5.38
C ASP A 117 5.43 7.35 5.32
N ASP A 118 5.30 6.77 4.14
CA ASP A 118 5.41 5.33 3.96
C ASP A 118 6.87 4.92 3.72
N MET A 119 7.23 3.80 4.32
CA MET A 119 8.50 3.11 4.12
C MET A 119 8.37 2.09 3.01
N GLY A 120 9.32 2.06 2.10
CA GLY A 120 9.30 1.13 1.00
C GLY A 120 10.66 0.57 0.62
N LYS A 121 10.60 -0.39 -0.28
CA LYS A 121 11.77 -0.99 -0.91
C LYS A 121 11.62 -0.87 -2.41
N PHE A 122 12.65 -0.35 -3.05
CA PHE A 122 12.74 -0.26 -4.50
C PHE A 122 13.07 -1.64 -5.09
N ILE A 123 12.31 -2.07 -6.06
CA ILE A 123 12.53 -3.31 -6.81
C ILE A 123 13.12 -2.98 -8.17
N ASN A 124 12.42 -2.15 -8.95
CA ASN A 124 12.86 -1.61 -10.23
C ASN A 124 12.07 -0.31 -10.55
N GLU A 125 12.26 0.27 -11.73
CA GLU A 125 11.66 1.55 -12.11
C GLU A 125 10.14 1.64 -11.97
N ASN A 126 9.44 0.51 -12.09
CA ASN A 126 7.97 0.45 -12.06
C ASN A 126 7.43 -0.35 -10.87
N GLU A 127 8.30 -0.89 -10.01
CA GLU A 127 7.91 -1.82 -8.96
C GLU A 127 8.55 -1.46 -7.63
N PHE A 128 7.74 -1.46 -6.58
CA PHE A 128 8.16 -1.21 -5.21
C PHE A 128 7.35 -2.04 -4.21
N GLU A 129 7.90 -2.23 -3.03
CA GLU A 129 7.23 -2.87 -1.88
C GLU A 129 6.99 -1.82 -0.81
N VAL A 130 5.80 -1.83 -0.19
CA VAL A 130 5.49 -1.02 1.00
C VAL A 130 5.69 -1.88 2.22
N ILE A 131 6.64 -1.51 3.08
CA ILE A 131 7.04 -2.28 4.27
C ILE A 131 6.48 -1.73 5.57
N GLY A 132 5.98 -0.51 5.59
CA GLY A 132 5.37 0.10 6.76
C GLY A 132 5.26 1.61 6.66
N ARG A 133 5.20 2.28 7.80
CA ARG A 133 5.22 3.73 7.93
C ARG A 133 6.42 4.17 8.74
N ILE A 134 6.82 5.43 8.56
CA ILE A 134 7.83 6.07 9.41
C ILE A 134 7.24 6.19 10.82
N ASP A 135 8.01 5.76 11.85
CA ASP A 135 7.61 5.89 13.25
C ASP A 135 7.30 7.37 13.58
N ASN A 136 6.21 7.58 14.30
CA ASN A 136 5.64 8.90 14.67
C ASN A 136 4.86 9.62 13.57
N SER A 137 4.59 8.99 12.42
CA SER A 137 3.65 9.58 11.46
C SER A 137 2.20 9.42 11.96
N ASP A 138 1.38 10.47 11.76
CA ASP A 138 -0.05 10.44 12.12
C ASP A 138 -0.80 9.30 11.43
N MET A 139 -1.72 8.66 12.17
CA MET A 139 -2.66 7.72 11.57
C MET A 139 -3.63 8.47 10.67
N ARG A 140 -3.46 8.34 9.36
CA ARG A 140 -4.33 8.96 8.36
C ARG A 140 -5.31 7.96 7.77
N GLY A 141 -6.51 8.41 7.46
CA GLY A 141 -7.51 7.63 6.75
C GLY A 141 -8.78 8.43 6.52
N CYS A 142 -9.36 8.32 5.33
CA CYS A 142 -10.58 9.03 4.93
C CYS A 142 -11.79 8.78 5.87
N ASN A 143 -11.75 7.73 6.70
CA ASN A 143 -12.86 7.32 7.56
C ASN A 143 -12.66 7.69 9.04
N LEU A 144 -11.69 8.55 9.39
CA LEU A 144 -11.48 9.02 10.76
C LEU A 144 -12.40 10.21 11.15
N LEU A 145 -13.31 10.62 10.26
CA LEU A 145 -14.24 11.73 10.45
C LEU A 145 -15.66 11.28 10.82
N ILE A 146 -15.81 10.10 11.44
CA ILE A 146 -17.10 9.65 12.01
C ILE A 146 -16.94 9.41 13.49
#